data_685bf272ae1d3ad4b0649b6c6b95e6ca
#
_entry.id   685bf272ae1d3ad4b0649b6c6b95e6ca
#
_cell.length_a   1.000
_cell.length_b   1.000
_cell.length_c   1.000
_cell.angle_alpha   90.00
_cell.angle_beta   90.00
_cell.angle_gamma   90.00
#
_symmetry.space_group_name_H-M   'P 1'
#
loop_
_entity.id
_entity.type
_entity.pdbx_description
1 polymer ?
#
loop_
_entity_poly.entity_id
_entity_poly.type
_entity_poly.pdbx_seq_one_letter_code
_entity_poly.pdbx_strand_id
1 'polypeptide(L)'
;MAQLWGGRFTKETDQLVYNFNASIGFDQKFYRQDIQGSMAHVKMLARQGILTEEEKDKILEGLQGILDDVENHRLEITSEYEDIHSFVEANLIERIGDAGKKLHTGRSRNDQVALDMKLYIRDEIREMDGLLLELLKTLQKIMEENLHTYMPGFTHLQKAQPITLAHHMGAYFEMFRRDRGRLYDIYRRMNFCPLGSGALAGTTYPLDREYTAELLAFEAATRNSMDSVSDRDYLIELLSAMSTIMMHLSRFCEEIIIWNTNEYQFVEIDDAYSTGSSIMPQKKNPDIAELVRGKTGRVYGALMSMLTTMKGLPLAYNKDMQEDKELTFDAIDTVKGCLALFTGMLSTMRFQKDRMEESAKNGFTNATDAADYLVGKGVPFRDAHGIVGRLVLYCLEKKIALDDMTLEEYQKISPVFGEDIYEAISMKNCVEKRNTIGAPGADAMRRVLEENRRYLEEEKF
;
A
#
# COMPACT_ATOMS: atom_id res chain seq x y z
N MET A 1 30.46 -26.90 -9.30
CA MET A 1 29.03 -26.56 -9.32
C MET A 1 28.23 -27.80 -8.99
N ALA A 2 27.55 -27.85 -7.87
CA ALA A 2 26.76 -29.04 -7.47
C ALA A 2 25.40 -28.96 -8.16
N GLN A 3 25.26 -29.59 -9.31
CA GLN A 3 23.95 -29.85 -9.92
C GLN A 3 23.33 -31.07 -9.23
N LEU A 4 22.19 -30.87 -8.57
CA LEU A 4 21.41 -31.93 -7.91
C LEU A 4 20.62 -32.78 -8.93
N TRP A 5 20.64 -32.40 -10.23
CA TRP A 5 20.00 -33.09 -11.33
C TRP A 5 21.05 -33.31 -12.45
N GLY A 6 21.31 -34.49 -12.91
CA GLY A 6 22.35 -34.67 -13.89
C GLY A 6 22.40 -36.06 -14.53
N GLY A 7 21.73 -37.06 -13.97
CA GLY A 7 21.89 -38.43 -14.34
C GLY A 7 21.59 -38.80 -15.80
N ARG A 8 20.85 -37.98 -16.57
CA ARG A 8 20.56 -38.18 -17.99
C ARG A 8 21.45 -37.41 -18.93
N PHE A 9 22.12 -36.36 -18.45
CA PHE A 9 22.85 -35.44 -19.31
C PHE A 9 24.30 -35.96 -19.52
N THR A 10 24.75 -35.89 -20.76
CA THR A 10 26.09 -36.35 -21.17
C THR A 10 27.11 -35.24 -21.39
N LYS A 11 26.66 -33.99 -21.21
CA LYS A 11 27.49 -32.80 -21.35
C LYS A 11 27.28 -31.89 -20.17
N GLU A 12 28.30 -31.13 -19.79
CA GLU A 12 28.20 -30.04 -18.81
C GLU A 12 27.30 -28.91 -19.35
N THR A 13 26.58 -28.24 -18.45
CA THR A 13 25.76 -27.08 -18.80
C THR A 13 26.68 -25.91 -19.17
N ASP A 14 26.40 -25.23 -20.27
CA ASP A 14 27.07 -23.99 -20.64
C ASP A 14 26.94 -22.94 -19.54
N GLN A 15 28.02 -22.23 -19.26
CA GLN A 15 28.07 -21.24 -18.17
C GLN A 15 27.05 -20.08 -18.36
N LEU A 16 26.83 -19.65 -19.61
CA LEU A 16 25.81 -18.60 -19.88
C LEU A 16 24.42 -19.11 -19.62
N VAL A 17 24.14 -20.37 -19.97
CA VAL A 17 22.84 -21.00 -19.68
C VAL A 17 22.64 -21.15 -18.18
N TYR A 18 23.67 -21.56 -17.44
CA TYR A 18 23.62 -21.64 -15.98
C TYR A 18 23.28 -20.28 -15.35
N ASN A 19 24.04 -19.26 -15.71
CA ASN A 19 23.84 -17.91 -15.16
C ASN A 19 22.48 -17.32 -15.53
N PHE A 20 21.97 -17.60 -16.73
CA PHE A 20 20.68 -17.13 -17.19
C PHE A 20 19.51 -17.81 -16.46
N ASN A 21 19.69 -19.07 -16.07
CA ASN A 21 18.66 -19.84 -15.35
C ASN A 21 18.68 -19.62 -13.83
N ALA A 22 19.83 -19.21 -13.27
CA ALA A 22 19.99 -19.07 -11.83
C ALA A 22 19.07 -17.98 -11.25
N SER A 23 18.44 -18.30 -10.12
CA SER A 23 17.53 -17.40 -9.40
C SER A 23 18.04 -16.95 -8.03
N ILE A 24 19.18 -17.49 -7.57
CA ILE A 24 19.74 -17.20 -6.24
C ILE A 24 19.92 -15.69 -5.99
N GLY A 25 20.18 -14.90 -7.03
CA GLY A 25 20.37 -13.46 -6.93
C GLY A 25 19.16 -12.71 -6.35
N PHE A 26 17.97 -13.24 -6.55
CA PHE A 26 16.73 -12.62 -6.09
C PHE A 26 15.93 -13.53 -5.15
N ASP A 27 15.90 -14.85 -5.32
CA ASP A 27 15.12 -15.75 -4.50
C ASP A 27 15.70 -15.96 -3.09
N GLN A 28 16.96 -15.57 -2.86
CA GLN A 28 17.53 -15.51 -1.51
C GLN A 28 16.68 -14.66 -0.53
N LYS A 29 15.83 -13.77 -1.00
CA LYS A 29 14.93 -12.97 -0.15
C LYS A 29 14.01 -13.82 0.72
N PHE A 30 13.61 -15.00 0.26
CA PHE A 30 12.75 -15.89 1.03
C PHE A 30 13.46 -17.10 1.65
N TYR A 31 14.76 -17.01 1.94
CA TYR A 31 15.50 -18.09 2.61
C TYR A 31 14.85 -18.59 3.91
N ARG A 32 14.23 -17.67 4.68
CA ARG A 32 13.51 -18.00 5.92
C ARG A 32 12.31 -18.88 5.63
N GLN A 33 11.55 -18.54 4.60
CA GLN A 33 10.33 -19.23 4.20
C GLN A 33 10.65 -20.62 3.64
N ASP A 34 11.74 -20.76 2.87
CA ASP A 34 12.21 -22.07 2.39
C ASP A 34 12.59 -23.00 3.55
N ILE A 35 13.36 -22.50 4.51
CA ILE A 35 13.73 -23.26 5.71
C ILE A 35 12.49 -23.61 6.53
N GLN A 36 11.59 -22.67 6.76
CA GLN A 36 10.35 -22.88 7.51
C GLN A 36 9.43 -23.92 6.85
N GLY A 37 9.27 -23.83 5.52
CA GLY A 37 8.54 -24.82 4.72
C GLY A 37 9.17 -26.21 4.78
N SER A 38 10.50 -26.28 4.71
CA SER A 38 11.28 -27.51 4.86
C SER A 38 11.10 -28.15 6.24
N MET A 39 11.12 -27.36 7.31
CA MET A 39 10.88 -27.85 8.69
C MET A 39 9.47 -28.44 8.85
N ALA A 40 8.44 -27.78 8.28
CA ALA A 40 7.09 -28.30 8.31
C ALA A 40 6.95 -29.62 7.52
N HIS A 41 7.60 -29.68 6.36
CA HIS A 41 7.63 -30.89 5.51
C HIS A 41 8.25 -32.08 6.26
N VAL A 42 9.40 -31.88 6.91
CA VAL A 42 10.09 -32.92 7.69
C VAL A 42 9.24 -33.43 8.84
N LYS A 43 8.57 -32.54 9.58
CA LYS A 43 7.63 -32.94 10.65
C LYS A 43 6.49 -33.80 10.11
N MET A 44 5.95 -33.44 8.96
CA MET A 44 4.91 -34.20 8.29
C MET A 44 5.41 -35.58 7.81
N LEU A 45 6.61 -35.65 7.20
CA LEU A 45 7.20 -36.92 6.75
C LEU A 45 7.40 -37.90 7.93
N ALA A 46 7.87 -37.43 9.08
CA ALA A 46 8.03 -38.25 10.27
C ALA A 46 6.67 -38.73 10.82
N ARG A 47 5.68 -37.84 10.91
CA ARG A 47 4.31 -38.21 11.32
C ARG A 47 3.71 -39.30 10.43
N GLN A 48 4.06 -39.33 9.15
CA GLN A 48 3.62 -40.34 8.20
C GLN A 48 4.51 -41.60 8.20
N GLY A 49 5.51 -41.67 9.06
CA GLY A 49 6.43 -42.83 9.15
C GLY A 49 7.38 -42.97 7.95
N ILE A 50 7.54 -41.89 7.14
CA ILE A 50 8.47 -41.87 6.00
C ILE A 50 9.90 -41.57 6.51
N LEU A 51 10.03 -40.77 7.55
CA LEU A 51 11.25 -40.53 8.29
C LEU A 51 11.11 -41.11 9.71
N THR A 52 12.25 -41.52 10.29
CA THR A 52 12.30 -41.82 11.73
C THR A 52 12.33 -40.53 12.54
N GLU A 53 11.98 -40.60 13.82
CA GLU A 53 12.05 -39.45 14.74
C GLU A 53 13.50 -38.93 14.83
N GLU A 54 14.49 -39.81 14.87
CA GLU A 54 15.91 -39.42 14.90
C GLU A 54 16.34 -38.65 13.65
N GLU A 55 15.91 -39.08 12.46
CA GLU A 55 16.18 -38.38 11.20
C GLU A 55 15.50 -37.00 11.17
N LYS A 56 14.22 -36.92 11.59
CA LYS A 56 13.50 -35.68 11.74
C LYS A 56 14.26 -34.69 12.62
N ASP A 57 14.66 -35.11 13.81
CA ASP A 57 15.32 -34.23 14.78
C ASP A 57 16.66 -33.72 14.25
N LYS A 58 17.46 -34.59 13.61
CA LYS A 58 18.72 -34.19 12.95
C LYS A 58 18.50 -33.16 11.83
N ILE A 59 17.47 -33.36 11.00
CA ILE A 59 17.18 -32.45 9.90
C ILE A 59 16.69 -31.10 10.44
N LEU A 60 15.83 -31.11 11.45
CA LEU A 60 15.34 -29.86 12.07
C LEU A 60 16.46 -29.07 12.72
N GLU A 61 17.38 -29.74 13.47
CA GLU A 61 18.57 -29.11 14.04
C GLU A 61 19.49 -28.53 12.95
N GLY A 62 19.70 -29.28 11.87
CA GLY A 62 20.52 -28.82 10.73
C GLY A 62 19.92 -27.60 10.04
N LEU A 63 18.61 -27.58 9.79
CA LEU A 63 17.89 -26.45 9.20
C LEU A 63 17.91 -25.22 10.10
N GLN A 64 17.68 -25.38 11.43
CA GLN A 64 17.78 -24.29 12.38
C GLN A 64 19.18 -23.71 12.43
N GLY A 65 20.22 -24.59 12.42
CA GLY A 65 21.61 -24.15 12.40
C GLY A 65 21.97 -23.36 11.13
N ILE A 66 21.39 -23.70 9.95
CA ILE A 66 21.55 -22.92 8.71
C ILE A 66 20.90 -21.54 8.87
N LEU A 67 19.66 -21.50 9.36
CA LEU A 67 18.96 -20.24 9.61
C LEU A 67 19.74 -19.33 10.54
N ASP A 68 20.18 -19.84 11.69
CA ASP A 68 20.95 -19.08 12.68
C ASP A 68 22.28 -18.56 12.12
N ASP A 69 22.93 -19.35 11.25
CA ASP A 69 24.21 -18.95 10.64
C ASP A 69 24.05 -17.88 9.57
N VAL A 70 22.99 -17.96 8.75
CA VAL A 70 22.67 -16.90 7.78
C VAL A 70 22.28 -15.60 8.50
N GLU A 71 21.42 -15.67 9.51
CA GLU A 71 20.98 -14.48 10.26
C GLU A 71 22.10 -13.80 11.04
N ASN A 72 23.07 -14.57 11.52
CA ASN A 72 24.24 -14.05 12.23
C ASN A 72 25.44 -13.79 11.30
N HIS A 73 25.26 -13.81 9.99
CA HIS A 73 26.30 -13.56 8.98
C HIS A 73 27.52 -14.52 9.11
N ARG A 74 27.31 -15.75 9.60
CA ARG A 74 28.32 -16.82 9.65
C ARG A 74 28.32 -17.70 8.40
N LEU A 75 27.20 -17.71 7.68
CA LEU A 75 27.03 -18.40 6.41
C LEU A 75 26.51 -17.40 5.38
N GLU A 76 27.27 -17.17 4.32
CA GLU A 76 26.90 -16.26 3.25
C GLU A 76 26.18 -17.02 2.13
N ILE A 77 25.07 -16.45 1.62
CA ILE A 77 24.38 -16.98 0.44
C ILE A 77 25.13 -16.52 -0.79
N THR A 78 25.74 -17.46 -1.54
CA THR A 78 26.61 -17.16 -2.66
C THR A 78 25.99 -17.57 -4.01
N SER A 79 26.47 -16.97 -5.10
CA SER A 79 26.06 -17.28 -6.48
C SER A 79 26.59 -18.64 -7.02
N GLU A 80 27.25 -19.45 -6.19
CA GLU A 80 27.67 -20.79 -6.55
C GLU A 80 26.52 -21.80 -6.70
N TYR A 81 25.36 -21.45 -6.14
CA TYR A 81 24.14 -22.25 -6.21
C TYR A 81 23.15 -21.67 -7.23
N GLU A 82 22.35 -22.54 -7.84
CA GLU A 82 21.33 -22.14 -8.84
C GLU A 82 20.20 -21.35 -8.20
N ASP A 83 19.74 -21.82 -7.02
CA ASP A 83 18.62 -21.24 -6.27
C ASP A 83 18.82 -21.39 -4.76
N ILE A 84 18.01 -20.69 -3.97
CA ILE A 84 18.06 -20.74 -2.49
C ILE A 84 17.80 -22.15 -1.95
N HIS A 85 16.97 -22.93 -2.62
CA HIS A 85 16.63 -24.28 -2.23
C HIS A 85 17.85 -25.21 -2.33
N SER A 86 18.61 -25.09 -3.42
CA SER A 86 19.88 -25.81 -3.61
C SER A 86 20.93 -25.43 -2.59
N PHE A 87 20.98 -24.14 -2.22
CA PHE A 87 21.83 -23.63 -1.16
C PHE A 87 21.50 -24.29 0.18
N VAL A 88 20.22 -24.28 0.59
CA VAL A 88 19.76 -24.86 1.86
C VAL A 88 20.01 -26.36 1.89
N GLU A 89 19.65 -27.08 0.82
CA GLU A 89 19.81 -28.54 0.73
C GLU A 89 21.28 -28.96 0.78
N ALA A 90 22.17 -28.28 0.03
CA ALA A 90 23.60 -28.59 0.02
C ALA A 90 24.25 -28.37 1.39
N ASN A 91 23.98 -27.24 2.03
CA ASN A 91 24.47 -26.95 3.39
C ASN A 91 23.92 -27.93 4.42
N LEU A 92 22.67 -28.36 4.28
CA LEU A 92 22.09 -29.39 5.15
C LEU A 92 22.83 -30.72 5.00
N ILE A 93 23.05 -31.17 3.76
CA ILE A 93 23.77 -32.43 3.47
C ILE A 93 25.20 -32.37 4.03
N GLU A 94 25.88 -31.25 3.86
CA GLU A 94 27.22 -31.05 4.41
C GLU A 94 27.25 -31.21 5.95
N ARG A 95 26.23 -30.68 6.65
CA ARG A 95 26.14 -30.70 8.11
C ARG A 95 25.78 -32.06 8.68
N ILE A 96 24.81 -32.74 8.07
CA ILE A 96 24.20 -33.95 8.69
C ILE A 96 24.31 -35.23 7.82
N GLY A 97 24.95 -35.14 6.65
CA GLY A 97 25.20 -36.29 5.78
C GLY A 97 23.95 -36.85 5.12
N ASP A 98 23.83 -38.18 5.06
CA ASP A 98 22.77 -38.89 4.32
C ASP A 98 21.35 -38.58 4.82
N ALA A 99 21.18 -38.21 6.06
CA ALA A 99 19.86 -37.79 6.57
C ALA A 99 19.36 -36.54 5.83
N GLY A 100 20.26 -35.60 5.48
CA GLY A 100 19.91 -34.39 4.72
C GLY A 100 19.35 -34.67 3.34
N LYS A 101 19.82 -35.74 2.68
CA LYS A 101 19.31 -36.17 1.36
C LYS A 101 17.84 -36.58 1.38
N LYS A 102 17.28 -36.92 2.53
CA LYS A 102 15.89 -37.34 2.69
C LYS A 102 14.91 -36.17 2.74
N LEU A 103 15.37 -34.94 2.94
CA LEU A 103 14.54 -33.74 2.99
C LEU A 103 13.64 -33.59 1.76
N HIS A 104 14.12 -33.93 0.58
CA HIS A 104 13.40 -33.76 -0.68
C HIS A 104 12.36 -34.84 -0.98
N THR A 105 12.17 -35.84 -0.09
CA THR A 105 11.26 -36.96 -0.29
C THR A 105 9.81 -36.47 -0.46
N GLY A 106 9.15 -36.86 -1.56
CA GLY A 106 7.78 -36.52 -1.87
C GLY A 106 7.54 -35.05 -2.22
N ARG A 107 8.59 -34.26 -2.51
CA ARG A 107 8.55 -32.85 -2.86
C ARG A 107 9.11 -32.60 -4.27
N SER A 108 8.60 -31.58 -4.93
CA SER A 108 9.16 -31.01 -6.16
C SER A 108 9.63 -29.58 -5.91
N ARG A 109 10.55 -29.09 -6.74
CA ARG A 109 10.90 -27.67 -6.76
C ARG A 109 9.67 -26.79 -7.03
N ASN A 110 8.70 -27.29 -7.81
CA ASN A 110 7.50 -26.55 -8.20
C ASN A 110 6.57 -26.23 -7.02
N ASP A 111 6.25 -27.21 -6.15
CA ASP A 111 5.42 -26.97 -4.98
C ASP A 111 6.19 -26.28 -3.85
N GLN A 112 7.50 -26.48 -3.78
CA GLN A 112 8.39 -25.78 -2.83
C GLN A 112 8.43 -24.26 -3.12
N VAL A 113 8.74 -23.84 -4.34
CA VAL A 113 8.81 -22.42 -4.68
C VAL A 113 7.44 -21.74 -4.59
N ALA A 114 6.34 -22.46 -4.92
CA ALA A 114 5.00 -21.94 -4.75
C ALA A 114 4.66 -21.70 -3.28
N LEU A 115 5.10 -22.59 -2.37
CA LEU A 115 4.97 -22.40 -0.94
C LEU A 115 5.73 -21.17 -0.45
N ASP A 116 7.02 -21.08 -0.80
CA ASP A 116 7.90 -20.03 -0.31
C ASP A 116 7.41 -18.64 -0.73
N MET A 117 6.95 -18.51 -1.98
CA MET A 117 6.31 -17.28 -2.45
C MET A 117 5.07 -16.94 -1.64
N LYS A 118 4.20 -17.90 -1.35
CA LYS A 118 2.99 -17.62 -0.55
C LYS A 118 3.34 -17.25 0.89
N LEU A 119 4.31 -17.90 1.51
CA LEU A 119 4.77 -17.54 2.86
C LEU A 119 5.38 -16.13 2.86
N TYR A 120 6.27 -15.82 1.92
CA TYR A 120 6.91 -14.53 1.79
C TYR A 120 5.85 -13.42 1.57
N ILE A 121 4.93 -13.61 0.63
CA ILE A 121 3.88 -12.61 0.36
C ILE A 121 2.96 -12.39 1.56
N ARG A 122 2.67 -13.41 2.36
CA ARG A 122 1.89 -13.26 3.60
C ARG A 122 2.59 -12.33 4.58
N ASP A 123 3.91 -12.47 4.74
CA ASP A 123 4.71 -11.63 5.64
C ASP A 123 4.75 -10.19 5.11
N GLU A 124 4.95 -10.00 3.81
CA GLU A 124 5.00 -8.68 3.16
C GLU A 124 3.65 -7.94 3.21
N ILE A 125 2.54 -8.66 3.06
CA ILE A 125 1.19 -8.08 3.23
C ILE A 125 1.00 -7.55 4.65
N ARG A 126 1.42 -8.30 5.68
CA ARG A 126 1.34 -7.84 7.08
C ARG A 126 2.19 -6.61 7.33
N GLU A 127 3.40 -6.58 6.78
CA GLU A 127 4.28 -5.42 6.91
C GLU A 127 3.70 -4.18 6.22
N MET A 128 3.18 -4.33 4.99
CA MET A 128 2.49 -3.23 4.29
C MET A 128 1.23 -2.75 5.03
N ASP A 129 0.46 -3.66 5.62
CA ASP A 129 -0.70 -3.28 6.46
C ASP A 129 -0.25 -2.45 7.66
N GLY A 130 0.84 -2.83 8.32
CA GLY A 130 1.44 -2.06 9.41
C GLY A 130 1.83 -0.64 8.98
N LEU A 131 2.47 -0.48 7.81
CA LEU A 131 2.83 0.83 7.26
C LEU A 131 1.60 1.69 6.91
N LEU A 132 0.56 1.09 6.34
CA LEU A 132 -0.71 1.77 6.08
C LEU A 132 -1.40 2.18 7.39
N LEU A 133 -1.33 1.34 8.43
CA LEU A 133 -1.88 1.66 9.75
C LEU A 133 -1.19 2.88 10.37
N GLU A 134 0.14 2.97 10.26
CA GLU A 134 0.89 4.15 10.73
C GLU A 134 0.54 5.43 9.94
N LEU A 135 0.33 5.32 8.62
CA LEU A 135 -0.16 6.43 7.81
C LEU A 135 -1.56 6.87 8.26
N LEU A 136 -2.47 5.93 8.50
CA LEU A 136 -3.83 6.22 8.97
C LEU A 136 -3.83 6.87 10.36
N LYS A 137 -2.97 6.43 11.30
CA LYS A 137 -2.78 7.07 12.61
C LYS A 137 -2.28 8.51 12.47
N THR A 138 -1.35 8.74 11.54
CA THR A 138 -0.84 10.08 11.23
C THR A 138 -1.95 10.98 10.70
N LEU A 139 -2.76 10.49 9.76
CA LEU A 139 -3.93 11.21 9.24
C LEU A 139 -4.95 11.51 10.33
N GLN A 140 -5.25 10.53 11.18
CA GLN A 140 -6.16 10.71 12.33
C GLN A 140 -5.71 11.85 13.24
N LYS A 141 -4.43 11.89 13.60
CA LYS A 141 -3.86 12.96 14.41
C LYS A 141 -4.00 14.33 13.73
N ILE A 142 -3.67 14.43 12.45
CA ILE A 142 -3.80 15.68 11.70
C ILE A 142 -5.27 16.13 11.65
N MET A 143 -6.20 15.22 11.44
CA MET A 143 -7.63 15.51 11.45
C MET A 143 -8.09 16.06 12.80
N GLU A 144 -7.67 15.44 13.92
CA GLU A 144 -8.02 15.88 15.27
C GLU A 144 -7.52 17.31 15.59
N GLU A 145 -6.30 17.64 15.13
CA GLU A 145 -5.68 18.94 15.34
C GLU A 145 -6.23 20.07 14.44
N ASN A 146 -7.02 19.70 13.41
CA ASN A 146 -7.43 20.63 12.35
C ASN A 146 -8.94 20.63 12.05
N LEU A 147 -9.77 20.30 13.04
CA LEU A 147 -11.24 20.36 12.94
C LEU A 147 -11.78 21.76 12.55
N HIS A 148 -11.09 22.82 12.93
CA HIS A 148 -11.46 24.21 12.69
C HIS A 148 -10.44 24.95 11.82
N THR A 149 -9.59 24.24 11.08
CA THR A 149 -8.70 24.83 10.08
C THR A 149 -9.46 24.93 8.77
N TYR A 150 -10.06 26.10 8.51
CA TYR A 150 -10.85 26.36 7.30
C TYR A 150 -9.97 26.53 6.09
N MET A 151 -10.40 25.96 4.95
CA MET A 151 -9.69 26.05 3.68
C MET A 151 -10.66 25.95 2.51
N PRO A 152 -10.27 26.41 1.30
CA PRO A 152 -11.08 26.17 0.12
C PRO A 152 -11.04 24.70 -0.29
N GLY A 153 -12.18 24.10 -0.55
CA GLY A 153 -12.28 22.88 -1.34
C GLY A 153 -12.22 23.22 -2.83
N PHE A 154 -11.65 22.32 -3.62
CA PHE A 154 -11.42 22.53 -5.06
C PHE A 154 -12.18 21.52 -5.89
N THR A 155 -12.74 21.99 -7.00
CA THR A 155 -13.16 21.19 -8.15
C THR A 155 -12.58 21.83 -9.41
N HIS A 156 -12.10 21.03 -10.36
CA HIS A 156 -11.42 21.54 -11.58
C HIS A 156 -10.23 22.47 -11.28
N LEU A 157 -9.56 22.29 -10.14
CA LEU A 157 -8.54 23.21 -9.59
C LEU A 157 -9.05 24.65 -9.36
N GLN A 158 -10.37 24.85 -9.33
CA GLN A 158 -10.99 26.13 -8.96
C GLN A 158 -11.55 26.02 -7.53
N LYS A 159 -11.46 27.11 -6.79
CA LYS A 159 -12.07 27.21 -5.45
C LYS A 159 -13.59 27.02 -5.57
N ALA A 160 -14.13 26.12 -4.74
CA ALA A 160 -15.54 25.74 -4.81
C ALA A 160 -16.29 26.10 -3.51
N GLN A 161 -16.22 25.24 -2.51
CA GLN A 161 -16.89 25.42 -1.23
C GLN A 161 -15.89 25.40 -0.07
N PRO A 162 -16.17 26.04 1.07
CA PRO A 162 -15.29 25.97 2.21
C PRO A 162 -15.40 24.60 2.89
N ILE A 163 -14.26 24.06 3.26
CA ILE A 163 -14.12 22.82 4.02
C ILE A 163 -13.15 23.01 5.18
N THR A 164 -12.89 21.95 5.96
CA THR A 164 -11.78 21.94 6.90
C THR A 164 -10.63 21.07 6.40
N LEU A 165 -9.43 21.33 6.89
CA LEU A 165 -8.28 20.45 6.65
C LEU A 165 -8.56 19.04 7.17
N ALA A 166 -9.27 18.90 8.31
CA ALA A 166 -9.70 17.60 8.81
C ALA A 166 -10.56 16.84 7.80
N HIS A 167 -11.51 17.51 7.16
CA HIS A 167 -12.39 16.90 6.15
C HIS A 167 -11.59 16.46 4.91
N HIS A 168 -10.64 17.28 4.47
CA HIS A 168 -9.77 16.96 3.34
C HIS A 168 -8.89 15.72 3.63
N MET A 169 -8.23 15.68 4.79
CA MET A 169 -7.42 14.54 5.23
C MET A 169 -8.26 13.28 5.43
N GLY A 170 -9.52 13.42 5.84
CA GLY A 170 -10.49 12.33 5.95
C GLY A 170 -10.75 11.62 4.62
N ALA A 171 -10.70 12.34 3.49
CA ALA A 171 -10.83 11.71 2.17
C ALA A 171 -9.67 10.75 1.88
N TYR A 172 -8.44 11.11 2.24
CA TYR A 172 -7.28 10.23 2.12
C TYR A 172 -7.31 9.09 3.13
N PHE A 173 -7.78 9.33 4.35
CA PHE A 173 -8.01 8.27 5.32
C PHE A 173 -8.91 7.16 4.74
N GLU A 174 -10.04 7.52 4.14
CA GLU A 174 -10.95 6.56 3.51
C GLU A 174 -10.32 5.83 2.31
N MET A 175 -9.43 6.46 1.55
CA MET A 175 -8.70 5.79 0.47
C MET A 175 -7.79 4.68 1.01
N PHE A 176 -6.93 4.99 1.98
CA PHE A 176 -6.00 4.03 2.57
C PHE A 176 -6.69 2.97 3.45
N ARG A 177 -7.82 3.31 4.07
CA ARG A 177 -8.69 2.33 4.74
C ARG A 177 -9.18 1.24 3.76
N ARG A 178 -9.59 1.64 2.55
CA ARG A 178 -9.98 0.69 1.51
C ARG A 178 -8.78 -0.13 1.01
N ASP A 179 -7.58 0.44 0.99
CA ASP A 179 -6.36 -0.28 0.58
C ASP A 179 -6.00 -1.39 1.58
N ARG A 180 -6.11 -1.14 2.89
CA ARG A 180 -6.00 -2.21 3.91
C ARG A 180 -7.00 -3.33 3.69
N GLY A 181 -8.25 -3.00 3.32
CA GLY A 181 -9.26 -4.00 2.97
C GLY A 181 -8.86 -4.87 1.78
N ARG A 182 -8.24 -4.27 0.74
CA ARG A 182 -7.70 -5.02 -0.42
C ARG A 182 -6.62 -6.02 -0.01
N LEU A 183 -5.66 -5.60 0.80
CA LEU A 183 -4.59 -6.48 1.30
C LEU A 183 -5.17 -7.66 2.11
N TYR A 184 -6.14 -7.40 2.96
CA TYR A 184 -6.84 -8.43 3.73
C TYR A 184 -7.57 -9.45 2.83
N ASP A 185 -8.27 -8.99 1.80
CA ASP A 185 -8.96 -9.85 0.85
C ASP A 185 -8.01 -10.75 0.06
N ILE A 186 -6.85 -10.22 -0.34
CA ILE A 186 -5.79 -11.00 -1.01
C ILE A 186 -5.24 -12.06 -0.06
N TYR A 187 -4.90 -11.66 1.16
CA TYR A 187 -4.40 -12.59 2.18
C TYR A 187 -5.34 -13.79 2.37
N ARG A 188 -6.64 -13.55 2.50
CA ARG A 188 -7.64 -14.62 2.66
C ARG A 188 -7.70 -15.56 1.45
N ARG A 189 -7.71 -15.03 0.23
CA ARG A 189 -7.80 -15.87 -0.98
C ARG A 189 -6.54 -16.68 -1.23
N MET A 190 -5.35 -16.15 -0.90
CA MET A 190 -4.09 -16.85 -1.12
C MET A 190 -3.73 -17.85 -0.01
N ASN A 191 -4.41 -17.83 1.13
CA ASN A 191 -4.01 -18.55 2.35
C ASN A 191 -4.30 -20.06 2.30
N PHE A 192 -3.89 -20.72 1.20
CA PHE A 192 -3.99 -22.17 1.00
C PHE A 192 -2.61 -22.75 0.66
N CYS A 193 -2.24 -23.84 1.38
CA CYS A 193 -0.93 -24.47 1.30
C CYS A 193 -0.75 -25.26 0.01
N PRO A 194 0.24 -24.95 -0.84
CA PRO A 194 0.50 -25.71 -2.06
C PRO A 194 1.36 -26.95 -1.83
N LEU A 195 2.10 -27.06 -0.72
CA LEU A 195 3.07 -28.14 -0.49
C LEU A 195 2.42 -29.51 -0.49
N GLY A 196 3.10 -30.49 -1.09
CA GLY A 196 2.59 -31.83 -1.33
C GLY A 196 1.87 -31.99 -2.67
N SER A 197 1.81 -30.92 -3.48
CA SER A 197 1.31 -31.00 -4.88
C SER A 197 2.33 -31.66 -5.83
N GLY A 198 3.57 -31.82 -5.39
CA GLY A 198 4.65 -32.32 -6.22
C GLY A 198 4.92 -31.43 -7.43
N ALA A 199 5.31 -32.02 -8.56
CA ALA A 199 5.51 -31.24 -9.77
C ALA A 199 4.20 -30.69 -10.36
N LEU A 200 3.10 -31.47 -10.28
CA LEU A 200 1.74 -31.13 -10.75
C LEU A 200 0.65 -32.17 -10.38
N ALA A 201 1.03 -33.40 -10.05
CA ALA A 201 0.11 -34.52 -9.89
C ALA A 201 0.14 -35.15 -8.49
N GLY A 202 0.70 -34.44 -7.51
CA GLY A 202 0.94 -34.99 -6.17
C GLY A 202 2.07 -36.03 -6.17
N THR A 203 1.98 -36.99 -5.26
CA THR A 203 3.00 -38.00 -5.05
C THR A 203 2.33 -39.35 -4.64
N THR A 204 3.04 -40.46 -4.79
CA THR A 204 2.62 -41.79 -4.29
C THR A 204 2.86 -42.00 -2.80
N TYR A 205 3.60 -41.08 -2.14
CA TYR A 205 3.77 -41.12 -0.70
C TYR A 205 2.47 -40.66 0.01
N PRO A 206 2.14 -41.24 1.17
CA PRO A 206 0.93 -40.87 1.93
C PRO A 206 1.15 -39.54 2.71
N LEU A 207 1.37 -38.44 2.00
CA LEU A 207 1.59 -37.14 2.63
C LEU A 207 0.32 -36.58 3.30
N ASP A 208 0.46 -36.07 4.52
CA ASP A 208 -0.61 -35.35 5.22
C ASP A 208 -0.51 -33.84 4.93
N ARG A 209 -1.14 -33.40 3.84
CA ARG A 209 -1.12 -32.02 3.38
C ARG A 209 -1.85 -31.06 4.32
N GLU A 210 -2.90 -31.53 5.01
CA GLU A 210 -3.63 -30.70 5.98
C GLU A 210 -2.77 -30.44 7.22
N TYR A 211 -2.03 -31.43 7.69
CA TYR A 211 -1.08 -31.21 8.78
C TYR A 211 0.05 -30.24 8.41
N THR A 212 0.54 -30.30 7.16
CA THR A 212 1.53 -29.32 6.68
C THR A 212 0.93 -27.92 6.63
N ALA A 213 -0.32 -27.77 6.20
CA ALA A 213 -1.03 -26.50 6.18
C ALA A 213 -1.20 -25.93 7.60
N GLU A 214 -1.59 -26.78 8.56
CA GLU A 214 -1.72 -26.41 9.99
C GLU A 214 -0.38 -25.89 10.56
N LEU A 215 0.72 -26.64 10.34
CA LEU A 215 2.06 -26.25 10.82
C LEU A 215 2.53 -24.89 10.28
N LEU A 216 2.07 -24.50 9.11
CA LEU A 216 2.41 -23.26 8.43
C LEU A 216 1.33 -22.18 8.56
N ALA A 217 0.31 -22.40 9.39
CA ALA A 217 -0.80 -21.50 9.62
C ALA A 217 -1.53 -21.06 8.33
N PHE A 218 -1.69 -21.99 7.38
CA PHE A 218 -2.62 -21.85 6.25
C PHE A 218 -4.02 -22.31 6.68
N GLU A 219 -5.04 -21.80 5.98
CA GLU A 219 -6.44 -22.19 6.23
C GLU A 219 -6.70 -23.67 5.91
N ALA A 220 -6.12 -24.17 4.82
CA ALA A 220 -6.19 -25.57 4.38
C ALA A 220 -5.14 -25.83 3.27
N ALA A 221 -5.05 -27.10 2.81
CA ALA A 221 -4.33 -27.43 1.60
C ALA A 221 -5.09 -26.99 0.34
N THR A 222 -4.34 -26.71 -0.75
CA THR A 222 -4.96 -26.45 -2.07
C THR A 222 -5.67 -27.70 -2.61
N ARG A 223 -6.78 -27.51 -3.36
CA ARG A 223 -7.67 -28.58 -3.78
C ARG A 223 -7.30 -29.28 -5.08
N ASN A 224 -6.44 -28.66 -5.90
CA ASN A 224 -5.96 -29.23 -7.16
C ASN A 224 -4.46 -29.01 -7.27
N SER A 225 -3.68 -30.11 -7.42
CA SER A 225 -2.22 -30.06 -7.40
C SER A 225 -1.62 -29.39 -8.65
N MET A 226 -2.31 -29.41 -9.77
CA MET A 226 -1.85 -28.75 -10.99
C MET A 226 -2.03 -27.23 -10.93
N ASP A 227 -3.19 -26.78 -10.47
CA ASP A 227 -3.48 -25.37 -10.17
C ASP A 227 -2.55 -24.83 -9.08
N SER A 228 -2.31 -25.63 -8.05
CA SER A 228 -1.50 -25.30 -6.88
C SER A 228 -0.08 -24.80 -7.22
N VAL A 229 0.56 -25.39 -8.22
CA VAL A 229 1.91 -25.02 -8.68
C VAL A 229 1.90 -23.96 -9.79
N SER A 230 0.72 -23.69 -10.36
CA SER A 230 0.51 -22.73 -11.45
C SER A 230 -0.02 -21.37 -10.98
N ASP A 231 -0.77 -21.35 -9.88
CA ASP A 231 -1.44 -20.16 -9.36
C ASP A 231 -0.47 -19.00 -9.08
N ARG A 232 -0.74 -17.88 -9.74
CA ARG A 232 -0.08 -16.57 -9.51
C ARG A 232 -1.12 -15.44 -9.40
N ASP A 233 -2.41 -15.78 -9.27
CA ASP A 233 -3.49 -14.79 -9.18
C ASP A 233 -3.28 -13.85 -8.01
N TYR A 234 -2.81 -14.37 -6.87
CA TYR A 234 -2.50 -13.58 -5.69
C TYR A 234 -1.40 -12.54 -5.91
N LEU A 235 -0.45 -12.77 -6.83
CA LEU A 235 0.58 -11.79 -7.19
C LEU A 235 -0.01 -10.69 -8.07
N ILE A 236 -0.89 -11.03 -9.01
CA ILE A 236 -1.62 -10.06 -9.85
C ILE A 236 -2.51 -9.19 -8.96
N GLU A 237 -3.24 -9.79 -8.03
CA GLU A 237 -4.07 -9.07 -7.07
C GLU A 237 -3.24 -8.14 -6.17
N LEU A 238 -2.10 -8.62 -5.66
CA LEU A 238 -1.19 -7.80 -4.83
C LEU A 238 -0.62 -6.62 -5.61
N LEU A 239 -0.10 -6.86 -6.82
CA LEU A 239 0.41 -5.79 -7.69
C LEU A 239 -0.68 -4.77 -8.06
N SER A 240 -1.93 -5.24 -8.24
CA SER A 240 -3.08 -4.36 -8.47
C SER A 240 -3.41 -3.51 -7.22
N ALA A 241 -3.39 -4.11 -6.03
CA ALA A 241 -3.58 -3.39 -4.77
C ALA A 241 -2.46 -2.36 -4.55
N MET A 242 -1.20 -2.75 -4.73
CA MET A 242 -0.04 -1.87 -4.65
C MET A 242 -0.11 -0.72 -5.67
N SER A 243 -0.57 -0.99 -6.89
CA SER A 243 -0.82 0.05 -7.90
C SER A 243 -1.87 1.05 -7.43
N THR A 244 -2.91 0.57 -6.74
CA THR A 244 -3.96 1.44 -6.17
C THR A 244 -3.43 2.28 -5.01
N ILE A 245 -2.63 1.69 -4.11
CA ILE A 245 -1.95 2.42 -3.03
C ILE A 245 -1.08 3.54 -3.60
N MET A 246 -0.25 3.22 -4.60
CA MET A 246 0.63 4.20 -5.25
C MET A 246 -0.16 5.30 -5.97
N MET A 247 -1.30 4.98 -6.58
CA MET A 247 -2.19 5.98 -7.17
C MET A 247 -2.73 6.95 -6.12
N HIS A 248 -3.15 6.44 -4.95
CA HIS A 248 -3.61 7.29 -3.84
C HIS A 248 -2.47 8.17 -3.31
N LEU A 249 -1.27 7.60 -3.10
CA LEU A 249 -0.09 8.37 -2.71
C LEU A 249 0.28 9.42 -3.76
N SER A 250 0.23 9.08 -5.05
CA SER A 250 0.54 10.00 -6.15
C SER A 250 -0.40 11.20 -6.17
N ARG A 251 -1.71 10.97 -5.97
CA ARG A 251 -2.71 12.06 -5.87
C ARG A 251 -2.43 12.97 -4.67
N PHE A 252 -2.11 12.38 -3.52
CA PHE A 252 -1.80 13.16 -2.32
C PHE A 252 -0.51 13.94 -2.49
N CYS A 253 0.53 13.34 -3.07
CA CYS A 253 1.78 14.03 -3.40
C CYS A 253 1.55 15.21 -4.34
N GLU A 254 0.68 15.07 -5.36
CA GLU A 254 0.33 16.16 -6.27
C GLU A 254 -0.25 17.37 -5.52
N GLU A 255 -1.20 17.13 -4.60
CA GLU A 255 -1.76 18.20 -3.79
C GLU A 255 -0.73 18.84 -2.87
N ILE A 256 0.13 18.05 -2.20
CA ILE A 256 1.22 18.56 -1.37
C ILE A 256 2.18 19.44 -2.18
N ILE A 257 2.54 19.01 -3.39
CA ILE A 257 3.41 19.78 -4.30
C ILE A 257 2.76 21.12 -4.64
N ILE A 258 1.48 21.12 -5.02
CA ILE A 258 0.71 22.34 -5.30
C ILE A 258 0.66 23.24 -4.06
N TRP A 259 0.34 22.67 -2.89
CA TRP A 259 0.22 23.42 -1.63
C TRP A 259 1.54 24.00 -1.14
N ASN A 260 2.66 23.38 -1.50
CA ASN A 260 4.01 23.84 -1.14
C ASN A 260 4.54 24.92 -2.09
N THR A 261 3.84 25.25 -3.19
CA THR A 261 4.27 26.29 -4.12
C THR A 261 4.23 27.69 -3.46
N ASN A 262 5.01 28.63 -3.99
CA ASN A 262 5.02 30.03 -3.55
C ASN A 262 3.67 30.73 -3.74
N GLU A 263 2.83 30.22 -4.66
CA GLU A 263 1.50 30.74 -4.99
C GLU A 263 0.46 30.31 -3.96
N TYR A 264 0.50 29.03 -3.52
CA TYR A 264 -0.44 28.49 -2.52
C TYR A 264 0.02 28.73 -1.10
N GLN A 265 1.21 28.28 -0.74
CA GLN A 265 1.80 28.39 0.61
C GLN A 265 0.88 27.82 1.70
N PHE A 266 0.20 26.69 1.43
CA PHE A 266 -0.67 26.03 2.40
C PHE A 266 0.10 25.13 3.34
N VAL A 267 1.25 24.59 2.88
CA VAL A 267 2.11 23.71 3.65
C VAL A 267 3.56 24.10 3.54
N GLU A 268 4.32 23.77 4.57
CA GLU A 268 5.78 23.79 4.58
C GLU A 268 6.26 22.37 4.94
N ILE A 269 7.03 21.76 4.02
CA ILE A 269 7.65 20.47 4.25
C ILE A 269 8.88 20.67 5.15
N ASP A 270 9.10 19.76 6.10
CA ASP A 270 10.26 19.80 7.00
C ASP A 270 11.57 19.68 6.20
N ASP A 271 12.64 20.31 6.70
CA ASP A 271 13.95 20.31 6.06
C ASP A 271 14.52 18.90 5.89
N ALA A 272 14.20 17.99 6.81
CA ALA A 272 14.60 16.59 6.73
C ALA A 272 13.99 15.82 5.55
N TYR A 273 12.91 16.34 4.96
CA TYR A 273 12.19 15.74 3.81
C TYR A 273 12.20 16.64 2.56
N SER A 274 13.14 17.57 2.50
CA SER A 274 13.29 18.53 1.41
C SER A 274 14.73 18.56 0.94
N THR A 275 14.97 19.05 -0.29
CA THR A 275 16.32 19.38 -0.75
C THR A 275 16.42 20.84 -1.18
N GLY A 276 17.65 21.35 -1.18
CA GLY A 276 17.95 22.69 -1.63
C GLY A 276 18.46 22.69 -3.09
N SER A 277 18.87 23.85 -3.54
CA SER A 277 19.55 24.04 -4.82
C SER A 277 21.01 24.43 -4.58
N SER A 278 21.91 23.84 -5.35
CA SER A 278 23.35 24.18 -5.29
C SER A 278 23.67 25.61 -5.78
N ILE A 279 22.75 26.22 -6.51
CA ILE A 279 22.92 27.56 -7.11
C ILE A 279 21.93 28.61 -6.58
N MET A 280 20.77 28.18 -6.05
CA MET A 280 19.72 29.07 -5.55
C MET A 280 19.51 28.85 -4.05
N PRO A 281 20.13 29.67 -3.17
CA PRO A 281 20.12 29.40 -1.72
C PRO A 281 18.74 29.49 -1.08
N GLN A 282 17.78 30.15 -1.71
CA GLN A 282 16.39 30.29 -1.23
C GLN A 282 15.49 29.13 -1.62
N LYS A 283 15.94 28.22 -2.50
CA LYS A 283 15.08 27.18 -3.08
C LYS A 283 15.01 25.97 -2.17
N LYS A 284 13.78 25.50 -1.91
CA LYS A 284 13.45 24.29 -1.18
C LYS A 284 12.49 23.44 -2.01
N ASN A 285 12.87 22.21 -2.32
CA ASN A 285 12.14 21.35 -3.25
C ASN A 285 11.37 20.27 -2.50
N PRO A 286 10.16 19.90 -2.96
CA PRO A 286 9.34 18.81 -2.41
C PRO A 286 9.74 17.43 -2.97
N ASP A 287 11.05 17.09 -3.00
CA ASP A 287 11.59 15.95 -3.75
C ASP A 287 10.97 14.61 -3.33
N ILE A 288 10.66 14.42 -2.04
CA ILE A 288 10.05 13.17 -1.57
C ILE A 288 8.66 12.99 -2.20
N ALA A 289 7.84 14.05 -2.22
CA ALA A 289 6.53 13.99 -2.87
C ALA A 289 6.67 13.72 -4.38
N GLU A 290 7.63 14.36 -5.05
CA GLU A 290 7.88 14.15 -6.49
C GLU A 290 8.34 12.73 -6.79
N LEU A 291 9.28 12.17 -5.99
CA LEU A 291 9.79 10.82 -6.19
C LEU A 291 8.71 9.75 -5.92
N VAL A 292 7.90 9.91 -4.87
CA VAL A 292 6.77 9.01 -4.59
C VAL A 292 5.78 9.03 -5.76
N ARG A 293 5.42 10.21 -6.26
CA ARG A 293 4.59 10.38 -7.46
C ARG A 293 5.21 9.66 -8.67
N GLY A 294 6.51 9.85 -8.91
CA GLY A 294 7.23 9.25 -10.04
C GLY A 294 7.31 7.73 -9.95
N LYS A 295 7.56 7.16 -8.76
CA LYS A 295 7.68 5.70 -8.53
C LYS A 295 6.38 4.93 -8.79
N THR A 296 5.23 5.60 -8.87
CA THR A 296 3.95 4.99 -9.23
C THR A 296 4.02 4.25 -10.56
N GLY A 297 4.67 4.84 -11.57
CA GLY A 297 4.85 4.20 -12.88
C GLY A 297 5.63 2.88 -12.83
N ARG A 298 6.60 2.76 -11.91
CA ARG A 298 7.37 1.53 -11.71
C ARG A 298 6.49 0.37 -11.24
N VAL A 299 5.60 0.62 -10.28
CA VAL A 299 4.65 -0.38 -9.76
C VAL A 299 3.59 -0.76 -10.80
N TYR A 300 3.11 0.21 -11.59
CA TYR A 300 2.22 -0.08 -12.73
C TYR A 300 2.89 -0.96 -13.78
N GLY A 301 4.18 -0.70 -14.06
CA GLY A 301 4.97 -1.54 -14.96
C GLY A 301 5.08 -2.98 -14.48
N ALA A 302 5.27 -3.20 -13.18
CA ALA A 302 5.32 -4.53 -12.57
C ALA A 302 3.99 -5.30 -12.74
N LEU A 303 2.86 -4.65 -12.50
CA LEU A 303 1.53 -5.24 -12.74
C LEU A 303 1.34 -5.63 -14.20
N MET A 304 1.68 -4.76 -15.13
CA MET A 304 1.54 -5.04 -16.56
C MET A 304 2.47 -6.17 -17.00
N SER A 305 3.69 -6.22 -16.48
CA SER A 305 4.64 -7.30 -16.75
C SER A 305 4.10 -8.64 -16.25
N MET A 306 3.55 -8.70 -15.02
CA MET A 306 2.97 -9.92 -14.47
C MET A 306 1.79 -10.44 -15.27
N LEU A 307 0.85 -9.57 -15.65
CA LEU A 307 -0.28 -9.91 -16.52
C LEU A 307 0.20 -10.46 -17.88
N THR A 308 1.26 -9.86 -18.43
CA THR A 308 1.84 -10.26 -19.70
C THR A 308 2.56 -11.60 -19.60
N THR A 309 3.29 -11.86 -18.52
CA THR A 309 3.97 -13.13 -18.25
C THR A 309 2.96 -14.26 -18.16
N MET A 310 1.89 -14.09 -17.39
CA MET A 310 0.92 -15.15 -17.14
C MET A 310 -0.03 -15.46 -18.31
N LYS A 311 -0.28 -14.47 -19.18
CA LYS A 311 -1.20 -14.71 -20.32
C LYS A 311 -0.71 -15.83 -21.22
N GLY A 312 -1.58 -16.76 -21.56
CA GLY A 312 -1.31 -17.80 -22.56
C GLY A 312 -0.35 -18.90 -22.13
N LEU A 313 0.09 -18.95 -20.87
CA LEU A 313 0.86 -20.08 -20.35
C LEU A 313 -0.03 -21.32 -20.22
N PRO A 314 0.46 -22.51 -20.60
CA PRO A 314 -0.22 -23.76 -20.28
C PRO A 314 -0.20 -24.04 -18.76
N LEU A 315 -1.04 -24.99 -18.32
CA LEU A 315 -1.14 -25.37 -16.91
C LEU A 315 0.18 -25.90 -16.33
N ALA A 316 0.19 -26.04 -15.01
CA ALA A 316 1.33 -26.40 -14.20
C ALA A 316 2.43 -25.32 -14.20
N TYR A 317 3.69 -25.68 -14.31
CA TYR A 317 4.82 -24.75 -14.23
C TYR A 317 5.54 -24.62 -15.56
N ASN A 318 5.83 -23.40 -15.95
CA ASN A 318 6.72 -23.06 -17.06
C ASN A 318 7.79 -22.08 -16.53
N LYS A 319 8.99 -22.09 -17.10
CA LYS A 319 10.12 -21.27 -16.63
C LYS A 319 9.84 -19.76 -16.70
N ASP A 320 8.92 -19.33 -17.57
CA ASP A 320 8.37 -17.96 -17.62
C ASP A 320 7.92 -17.46 -16.24
N MET A 321 7.37 -18.35 -15.40
CA MET A 321 6.91 -18.01 -14.06
C MET A 321 8.07 -17.61 -13.11
N GLN A 322 9.34 -17.77 -13.48
CA GLN A 322 10.46 -17.26 -12.70
C GLN A 322 10.47 -15.72 -12.66
N GLU A 323 9.92 -15.08 -13.71
CA GLU A 323 9.75 -13.62 -13.78
C GLU A 323 8.78 -13.05 -12.74
N ASP A 324 8.04 -13.90 -12.03
CA ASP A 324 7.12 -13.50 -10.96
C ASP A 324 7.83 -12.83 -9.77
N LYS A 325 9.11 -13.13 -9.53
CA LYS A 325 9.85 -12.73 -8.32
C LYS A 325 10.41 -11.32 -8.40
N GLU A 326 11.29 -11.04 -9.37
CA GLU A 326 12.02 -9.78 -9.44
C GLU A 326 11.07 -8.58 -9.50
N LEU A 327 10.06 -8.63 -10.38
CA LEU A 327 9.08 -7.55 -10.51
C LEU A 327 8.21 -7.36 -9.25
N THR A 328 7.86 -8.47 -8.57
CA THR A 328 7.04 -8.40 -7.35
C THR A 328 7.85 -7.88 -6.17
N PHE A 329 9.07 -8.39 -5.98
CA PHE A 329 9.97 -7.94 -4.91
C PHE A 329 10.32 -6.46 -5.05
N ASP A 330 10.62 -6.01 -6.27
CA ASP A 330 10.91 -4.62 -6.56
C ASP A 330 9.70 -3.70 -6.28
N ALA A 331 8.50 -4.14 -6.66
CA ALA A 331 7.28 -3.40 -6.38
C ALA A 331 6.99 -3.31 -4.87
N ILE A 332 7.16 -4.41 -4.13
CA ILE A 332 6.99 -4.46 -2.67
C ILE A 332 7.95 -3.48 -1.99
N ASP A 333 9.26 -3.57 -2.27
CA ASP A 333 10.26 -2.68 -1.70
C ASP A 333 9.97 -1.20 -2.03
N THR A 334 9.52 -0.93 -3.25
CA THR A 334 9.14 0.41 -3.70
C THR A 334 7.96 0.95 -2.91
N VAL A 335 6.89 0.16 -2.75
CA VAL A 335 5.66 0.59 -2.03
C VAL A 335 5.95 0.80 -0.55
N LYS A 336 6.66 -0.13 0.10
CA LYS A 336 7.06 -0.02 1.51
C LYS A 336 7.89 1.24 1.75
N GLY A 337 8.90 1.47 0.92
CA GLY A 337 9.74 2.67 0.99
C GLY A 337 8.94 3.96 0.79
N CYS A 338 8.00 3.99 -0.16
CA CYS A 338 7.13 5.15 -0.40
C CYS A 338 6.19 5.41 0.79
N LEU A 339 5.56 4.37 1.36
CA LEU A 339 4.68 4.51 2.52
C LEU A 339 5.43 5.06 3.73
N ALA A 340 6.60 4.50 4.05
CA ALA A 340 7.41 4.94 5.19
C ALA A 340 7.87 6.40 5.04
N LEU A 341 8.44 6.76 3.89
CA LEU A 341 8.93 8.12 3.63
C LEU A 341 7.79 9.14 3.58
N PHE A 342 6.68 8.80 2.94
CA PHE A 342 5.51 9.67 2.85
C PHE A 342 4.90 9.93 4.24
N THR A 343 4.75 8.89 5.06
CA THR A 343 4.24 9.02 6.43
C THR A 343 5.15 9.91 7.28
N GLY A 344 6.47 9.74 7.20
CA GLY A 344 7.43 10.59 7.89
C GLY A 344 7.34 12.05 7.45
N MET A 345 7.29 12.32 6.15
CA MET A 345 7.11 13.67 5.59
C MET A 345 5.81 14.30 6.09
N LEU A 346 4.69 13.58 6.00
CA LEU A 346 3.38 14.07 6.41
C LEU A 346 3.31 14.37 7.91
N SER A 347 3.95 13.55 8.76
CA SER A 347 3.93 13.68 10.21
C SER A 347 4.66 14.93 10.75
N THR A 348 5.59 15.47 9.96
CA THR A 348 6.41 16.64 10.30
C THR A 348 6.01 17.92 9.55
N MET A 349 5.07 17.78 8.59
CA MET A 349 4.61 18.89 7.76
C MET A 349 3.89 19.96 8.58
N ARG A 350 4.14 21.23 8.27
CA ARG A 350 3.46 22.37 8.89
C ARG A 350 2.35 22.89 7.98
N PHE A 351 1.16 23.06 8.55
CA PHE A 351 0.00 23.61 7.85
C PHE A 351 -0.15 25.09 8.16
N GLN A 352 -0.20 25.93 7.12
CA GLN A 352 -0.31 27.38 7.20
C GLN A 352 -1.80 27.79 7.31
N LYS A 353 -2.37 27.64 8.51
CA LYS A 353 -3.82 27.76 8.77
C LYS A 353 -4.40 29.11 8.34
N ASP A 354 -3.70 30.21 8.67
CA ASP A 354 -4.14 31.57 8.31
C ASP A 354 -4.18 31.76 6.79
N ARG A 355 -3.19 31.21 6.07
CA ARG A 355 -3.11 31.27 4.62
C ARG A 355 -4.24 30.48 3.95
N MET A 356 -4.58 29.33 4.51
CA MET A 356 -5.70 28.50 4.05
C MET A 356 -7.03 29.25 4.21
N GLU A 357 -7.28 29.86 5.39
CA GLU A 357 -8.51 30.60 5.68
C GLU A 357 -8.62 31.86 4.80
N GLU A 358 -7.54 32.64 4.67
CA GLU A 358 -7.49 33.78 3.77
C GLU A 358 -7.85 33.38 2.32
N SER A 359 -7.28 32.27 1.86
CA SER A 359 -7.57 31.75 0.52
C SER A 359 -9.02 31.35 0.35
N ALA A 360 -9.69 30.84 1.40
CA ALA A 360 -11.11 30.52 1.34
C ALA A 360 -11.97 31.77 1.18
N LYS A 361 -11.70 32.82 1.97
CA LYS A 361 -12.42 34.11 1.90
C LYS A 361 -12.30 34.76 0.50
N ASN A 362 -11.08 34.86 -0.02
CA ASN A 362 -10.79 35.50 -1.31
C ASN A 362 -11.23 34.70 -2.54
N GLY A 363 -11.98 33.60 -2.37
CA GLY A 363 -12.43 32.73 -3.45
C GLY A 363 -13.92 32.67 -3.65
N PHE A 364 -14.70 33.52 -2.97
CA PHE A 364 -16.16 33.46 -2.98
C PHE A 364 -16.74 32.08 -2.62
N THR A 365 -16.01 31.31 -1.79
CA THR A 365 -16.38 29.94 -1.42
C THR A 365 -17.70 29.91 -0.63
N ASN A 366 -18.09 31.04 -0.05
CA ASN A 366 -19.34 31.30 0.70
C ASN A 366 -20.50 31.80 -0.18
N ALA A 367 -20.33 31.91 -1.49
CA ALA A 367 -21.38 32.38 -2.39
C ALA A 367 -22.65 31.48 -2.39
N THR A 368 -22.45 30.16 -2.29
CA THR A 368 -23.58 29.23 -2.15
C THR A 368 -24.35 29.48 -0.87
N ASP A 369 -23.67 29.76 0.25
CA ASP A 369 -24.28 30.04 1.54
C ASP A 369 -25.09 31.36 1.51
N ALA A 370 -24.65 32.36 0.73
CA ALA A 370 -25.42 33.58 0.46
C ALA A 370 -26.69 33.29 -0.35
N ALA A 371 -26.64 32.35 -1.30
CA ALA A 371 -27.84 31.92 -2.03
C ALA A 371 -28.83 31.15 -1.11
N ASP A 372 -28.31 30.24 -0.28
CA ASP A 372 -29.09 29.48 0.68
C ASP A 372 -29.74 30.40 1.73
N TYR A 373 -29.05 31.47 2.16
CA TYR A 373 -29.61 32.52 3.02
C TYR A 373 -30.84 33.17 2.38
N LEU A 374 -30.76 33.53 1.10
CA LEU A 374 -31.91 34.12 0.37
C LEU A 374 -33.08 33.13 0.24
N VAL A 375 -32.76 31.85 0.00
CA VAL A 375 -33.77 30.79 -0.04
C VAL A 375 -34.48 30.67 1.32
N GLY A 376 -33.72 30.73 2.40
CA GLY A 376 -34.27 30.76 3.76
C GLY A 376 -35.19 31.99 4.04
N LYS A 377 -35.02 33.08 3.30
CA LYS A 377 -35.91 34.29 3.34
C LYS A 377 -37.08 34.20 2.34
N GLY A 378 -37.26 33.05 1.65
CA GLY A 378 -38.39 32.80 0.75
C GLY A 378 -38.13 33.13 -0.74
N VAL A 379 -36.89 33.45 -1.10
CA VAL A 379 -36.52 33.68 -2.51
C VAL A 379 -36.32 32.31 -3.22
N PRO A 380 -36.95 32.07 -4.40
CA PRO A 380 -36.69 30.84 -5.14
C PRO A 380 -35.23 30.64 -5.46
N PHE A 381 -34.74 29.41 -5.39
CA PHE A 381 -33.27 29.10 -5.54
C PHE A 381 -32.67 29.67 -6.85
N ARG A 382 -33.37 29.60 -7.98
CA ARG A 382 -32.88 30.15 -9.24
C ARG A 382 -32.72 31.68 -9.22
N ASP A 383 -33.61 32.35 -8.56
CA ASP A 383 -33.55 33.80 -8.39
C ASP A 383 -32.45 34.17 -7.38
N ALA A 384 -32.32 33.45 -6.28
CA ALA A 384 -31.28 33.59 -5.31
C ALA A 384 -29.87 33.41 -5.96
N HIS A 385 -29.70 32.37 -6.80
CA HIS A 385 -28.48 32.13 -7.56
C HIS A 385 -28.14 33.32 -8.49
N GLY A 386 -29.14 33.84 -9.20
CA GLY A 386 -28.96 35.02 -10.07
C GLY A 386 -28.61 36.29 -9.28
N ILE A 387 -29.19 36.50 -8.10
CA ILE A 387 -28.85 37.62 -7.21
C ILE A 387 -27.39 37.49 -6.75
N VAL A 388 -26.97 36.30 -6.27
CA VAL A 388 -25.60 36.09 -5.79
C VAL A 388 -24.60 36.18 -6.93
N GLY A 389 -24.95 35.76 -8.14
CA GLY A 389 -24.10 35.98 -9.32
C GLY A 389 -23.78 37.46 -9.57
N ARG A 390 -24.79 38.35 -9.37
CA ARG A 390 -24.56 39.80 -9.43
C ARG A 390 -23.72 40.34 -8.27
N LEU A 391 -23.87 39.78 -7.06
CA LEU A 391 -22.99 40.12 -5.91
C LEU A 391 -21.54 39.80 -6.22
N VAL A 392 -21.26 38.60 -6.71
CA VAL A 392 -19.92 38.16 -7.07
C VAL A 392 -19.31 39.07 -8.15
N LEU A 393 -20.09 39.40 -9.20
CA LEU A 393 -19.65 40.34 -10.25
C LEU A 393 -19.30 41.71 -9.67
N TYR A 394 -20.15 42.25 -8.82
CA TYR A 394 -19.91 43.50 -8.11
C TYR A 394 -18.63 43.47 -7.27
N CYS A 395 -18.42 42.40 -6.51
CA CYS A 395 -17.21 42.20 -5.70
C CYS A 395 -15.94 42.10 -6.57
N LEU A 396 -16.00 41.41 -7.70
CA LEU A 396 -14.89 41.33 -8.65
C LEU A 396 -14.50 42.71 -9.22
N GLU A 397 -15.49 43.54 -9.59
CA GLU A 397 -15.26 44.92 -10.08
C GLU A 397 -14.63 45.79 -9.01
N LYS A 398 -15.05 45.62 -7.78
CA LYS A 398 -14.54 46.41 -6.61
C LYS A 398 -13.25 45.84 -6.02
N LYS A 399 -12.88 44.58 -6.36
CA LYS A 399 -11.75 43.83 -5.78
C LYS A 399 -11.90 43.64 -4.26
N ILE A 400 -13.09 43.28 -3.81
CA ILE A 400 -13.44 43.00 -2.42
C ILE A 400 -14.03 41.57 -2.33
N ALA A 401 -14.06 40.99 -1.11
CA ALA A 401 -14.79 39.77 -0.83
C ALA A 401 -16.26 40.06 -0.50
N LEU A 402 -17.10 39.01 -0.46
CA LEU A 402 -18.52 39.16 -0.04
C LEU A 402 -18.60 39.72 1.40
N ASP A 403 -17.72 39.25 2.30
CA ASP A 403 -17.68 39.71 3.69
C ASP A 403 -17.35 41.20 3.86
N ASP A 404 -16.73 41.84 2.85
CA ASP A 404 -16.33 43.25 2.90
C ASP A 404 -17.42 44.21 2.37
N MET A 405 -18.52 43.68 1.82
CA MET A 405 -19.64 44.50 1.34
C MET A 405 -20.39 45.12 2.52
N THR A 406 -20.80 46.39 2.38
CA THR A 406 -21.73 46.99 3.33
C THR A 406 -23.16 46.51 3.12
N LEU A 407 -23.98 46.56 4.15
CA LEU A 407 -25.40 46.19 4.05
C LEU A 407 -26.14 46.98 2.96
N GLU A 408 -25.81 48.28 2.81
CA GLU A 408 -26.39 49.11 1.75
C GLU A 408 -26.03 48.63 0.35
N GLU A 409 -24.80 48.08 0.13
CA GLU A 409 -24.38 47.51 -1.15
C GLU A 409 -25.15 46.20 -1.43
N TYR A 410 -25.30 45.35 -0.42
CA TYR A 410 -26.14 44.16 -0.52
C TYR A 410 -27.60 44.51 -0.90
N GLN A 411 -28.20 45.50 -0.20
CA GLN A 411 -29.56 45.91 -0.39
C GLN A 411 -29.83 46.62 -1.73
N LYS A 412 -28.81 47.23 -2.34
CA LYS A 412 -28.91 47.76 -3.73
C LYS A 412 -29.11 46.64 -4.75
N ILE A 413 -28.63 45.44 -4.48
CA ILE A 413 -28.76 44.28 -5.38
C ILE A 413 -30.03 43.51 -5.08
N SER A 414 -30.38 43.36 -3.79
CA SER A 414 -31.65 42.78 -3.35
C SER A 414 -32.05 43.34 -1.95
N PRO A 415 -33.25 43.92 -1.77
CA PRO A 415 -33.68 44.45 -0.50
C PRO A 415 -33.96 43.37 0.55
N VAL A 416 -33.90 42.08 0.19
CA VAL A 416 -34.12 40.94 1.11
C VAL A 416 -32.95 40.75 2.09
N PHE A 417 -31.76 41.29 1.79
CA PHE A 417 -30.62 41.18 2.66
C PHE A 417 -30.78 42.00 3.96
N GLY A 418 -30.53 41.36 5.10
CA GLY A 418 -30.44 41.96 6.41
C GLY A 418 -29.01 41.83 6.99
N GLU A 419 -28.78 42.40 8.19
CA GLU A 419 -27.47 42.30 8.87
C GLU A 419 -27.06 40.85 9.17
N ASP A 420 -27.99 39.93 9.29
CA ASP A 420 -27.80 38.52 9.51
C ASP A 420 -27.06 37.81 8.35
N ILE A 421 -26.88 38.47 7.20
CA ILE A 421 -26.07 37.95 6.09
C ILE A 421 -24.63 37.71 6.50
N TYR A 422 -24.03 38.60 7.28
CA TYR A 422 -22.62 38.48 7.70
C TYR A 422 -22.34 37.22 8.53
N GLU A 423 -23.32 36.89 9.41
CA GLU A 423 -23.25 35.62 10.16
C GLU A 423 -23.44 34.43 9.23
N ALA A 424 -24.39 34.51 8.32
CA ALA A 424 -24.73 33.41 7.41
C ALA A 424 -23.56 32.99 6.50
N ILE A 425 -22.76 33.97 6.01
CA ILE A 425 -21.66 33.73 5.08
C ILE A 425 -20.28 33.66 5.75
N SER A 426 -20.21 33.77 7.09
CA SER A 426 -18.94 33.59 7.78
C SER A 426 -18.36 32.20 7.51
N MET A 427 -17.02 32.08 7.28
CA MET A 427 -16.37 30.78 6.97
C MET A 427 -16.73 29.73 8.01
N LYS A 428 -16.78 30.12 9.30
CA LYS A 428 -17.20 29.24 10.38
C LYS A 428 -18.61 28.69 10.15
N ASN A 429 -19.60 29.53 9.93
CA ASN A 429 -20.98 29.09 9.77
C ASN A 429 -21.19 28.32 8.47
N CYS A 430 -20.52 28.71 7.39
CA CYS A 430 -20.55 27.97 6.13
C CYS A 430 -20.12 26.52 6.30
N VAL A 431 -19.12 26.25 7.15
CA VAL A 431 -18.63 24.90 7.40
C VAL A 431 -19.47 24.21 8.48
N GLU A 432 -19.67 24.87 9.65
CA GLU A 432 -20.28 24.23 10.82
C GLU A 432 -21.76 23.85 10.63
N LYS A 433 -22.48 24.51 9.73
CA LYS A 433 -23.87 24.14 9.38
C LYS A 433 -23.96 22.89 8.51
N ARG A 434 -22.86 22.43 7.90
CA ARG A 434 -22.82 21.22 7.08
C ARG A 434 -22.55 19.98 7.95
N ASN A 435 -23.57 19.46 8.62
CA ASN A 435 -23.48 18.36 9.61
C ASN A 435 -24.16 17.05 9.18
N THR A 436 -24.46 16.88 7.89
CA THR A 436 -24.88 15.60 7.33
C THR A 436 -23.73 14.59 7.37
N ILE A 437 -24.02 13.30 7.24
CA ILE A 437 -22.98 12.25 7.21
C ILE A 437 -21.98 12.57 6.09
N GLY A 438 -20.68 12.58 6.43
CA GLY A 438 -19.60 12.86 5.49
C GLY A 438 -19.35 14.33 5.19
N ALA A 439 -20.05 15.26 5.81
CA ALA A 439 -19.87 16.70 5.64
C ALA A 439 -18.76 17.28 6.54
N PRO A 440 -18.24 18.50 6.24
CA PRO A 440 -17.08 19.07 6.92
C PRO A 440 -17.36 19.68 8.31
N GLY A 441 -18.61 19.80 8.75
CA GLY A 441 -18.95 20.41 10.04
C GLY A 441 -18.36 19.63 11.21
N ALA A 442 -17.95 20.34 12.28
CA ALA A 442 -17.20 19.74 13.37
C ALA A 442 -17.93 18.56 14.04
N ASP A 443 -19.25 18.61 14.17
CA ASP A 443 -20.03 17.52 14.76
C ASP A 443 -20.06 16.27 13.86
N ALA A 444 -20.14 16.44 12.54
CA ALA A 444 -20.01 15.34 11.59
C ALA A 444 -18.61 14.74 11.65
N MET A 445 -17.58 15.58 11.66
CA MET A 445 -16.18 15.14 11.72
C MET A 445 -15.82 14.44 13.04
N ARG A 446 -16.38 14.88 14.20
CA ARG A 446 -16.16 14.17 15.48
C ARG A 446 -16.68 12.74 15.45
N ARG A 447 -17.85 12.49 14.83
CA ARG A 447 -18.36 11.12 14.64
C ARG A 447 -17.41 10.28 13.79
N VAL A 448 -16.92 10.82 12.68
CA VAL A 448 -15.93 10.14 11.81
C VAL A 448 -14.66 9.83 12.59
N LEU A 449 -14.12 10.77 13.37
CA LEU A 449 -12.91 10.56 14.17
C LEU A 449 -13.09 9.45 15.21
N GLU A 450 -14.25 9.34 15.83
CA GLU A 450 -14.56 8.28 16.78
C GLU A 450 -14.65 6.91 16.11
N GLU A 451 -15.29 6.82 14.94
CA GLU A 451 -15.33 5.60 14.12
C GLU A 451 -13.93 5.19 13.64
N ASN A 452 -13.13 6.14 13.22
CA ASN A 452 -11.75 5.90 12.82
C ASN A 452 -10.89 5.35 13.97
N ARG A 453 -11.03 5.89 15.20
CA ARG A 453 -10.30 5.37 16.38
C ARG A 453 -10.62 3.89 16.61
N ARG A 454 -11.90 3.52 16.57
CA ARG A 454 -12.32 2.11 16.70
C ARG A 454 -11.70 1.24 15.61
N TYR A 455 -11.75 1.71 14.36
CA TYR A 455 -11.15 1.02 13.22
C TYR A 455 -9.64 0.82 13.35
N LEU A 456 -8.92 1.81 13.91
CA LEU A 456 -7.46 1.74 14.08
C LEU A 456 -7.03 0.75 15.18
N GLU A 457 -7.95 0.38 16.08
CA GLU A 457 -7.75 -0.61 17.14
C GLU A 457 -8.07 -2.05 16.68
N GLU A 458 -8.73 -2.23 15.52
CA GLU A 458 -9.08 -3.54 14.97
C GLU A 458 -7.84 -4.24 14.37
N GLU A 459 -7.48 -5.41 14.92
CA GLU A 459 -6.52 -6.31 14.29
C GLU A 459 -7.18 -7.00 13.08
N LYS A 460 -6.48 -7.04 11.95
CA LYS A 460 -6.97 -7.67 10.71
C LYS A 460 -6.24 -8.95 10.34
N PHE A 461 -5.00 -9.16 10.85
CA PHE A 461 -4.09 -10.26 10.50
C PHE A 461 -3.60 -11.02 11.71
#